data_1b68e1a7e0ca2a6672ce337ae468f95a
#
_entry.id   1b68e1a7e0ca2a6672ce337ae468f95a
#
_cell.length_a   1.000
_cell.length_b   1.000
_cell.length_c   1.000
_cell.angle_alpha   90.00
_cell.angle_beta   90.00
_cell.angle_gamma   90.00
#
_symmetry.space_group_name_H-M   'P 1'
#
loop_
_entity.id
_entity.type
_entity.pdbx_description
1 polymer ?
#
loop_
_entity_poly.entity_id
_entity_poly.type
_entity_poly.pdbx_seq_one_letter_code
_entity_poly.pdbx_strand_id
1 'polypeptide(L)'
;MRLREELPDFPGITEWFNSQVSKADLAGKPVLVHFWSVSCYMCKESMPQINEWREKYKDNGLQVVGIHMPRSEADTDLEVIKETIAKYELTHPIGVDSELKTVDAFQNEYVPAFYLFDESLQLRHFQAGEKGLNLVKKRLHRILGIEEDS
;
A
#
# COMPACT_ATOMS: atom_id res chain seq x y z
N MET A 1 6.60 0.85 -12.58
CA MET A 1 7.59 1.78 -12.00
C MET A 1 8.98 1.13 -12.00
N ARG A 2 10.00 1.94 -12.10
CA ARG A 2 11.39 1.51 -12.01
C ARG A 2 11.96 1.83 -10.62
N LEU A 3 12.97 1.07 -10.20
CA LEU A 3 13.69 1.39 -8.97
C LEU A 3 14.25 2.82 -9.05
N ARG A 4 14.18 3.51 -7.94
CA ARG A 4 14.60 4.92 -7.76
C ARG A 4 13.65 5.95 -8.36
N GLU A 5 12.58 5.54 -9.05
CA GLU A 5 11.54 6.49 -9.42
C GLU A 5 10.87 7.06 -8.16
N GLU A 6 10.50 8.30 -8.25
CA GLU A 6 9.87 9.02 -7.15
C GLU A 6 8.42 8.58 -6.99
N LEU A 7 7.96 8.52 -5.73
CA LEU A 7 6.57 8.23 -5.40
C LEU A 7 5.63 9.16 -6.17
N PRO A 8 4.70 8.64 -6.97
CA PRO A 8 3.66 9.48 -7.57
C PRO A 8 2.75 10.03 -6.48
N ASP A 9 2.09 11.14 -6.73
CA ASP A 9 0.97 11.55 -5.90
C ASP A 9 -0.20 10.58 -6.15
N PHE A 10 -1.33 10.77 -5.51
CA PHE A 10 -2.47 9.87 -5.61
C PHE A 10 -3.58 10.53 -6.44
N PRO A 11 -3.39 10.65 -7.79
CA PRO A 11 -4.36 11.35 -8.63
C PRO A 11 -5.67 10.56 -8.76
N GLY A 12 -6.78 11.26 -8.83
CA GLY A 12 -8.07 10.67 -9.15
C GLY A 12 -8.70 9.80 -8.06
N ILE A 13 -8.19 9.87 -6.82
CA ILE A 13 -8.84 9.17 -5.71
C ILE A 13 -10.20 9.79 -5.47
N THR A 14 -11.25 8.97 -5.54
CA THR A 14 -12.63 9.42 -5.43
C THR A 14 -13.15 9.46 -4.01
N GLU A 15 -12.56 8.67 -3.13
CA GLU A 15 -12.96 8.58 -1.72
C GLU A 15 -11.76 8.14 -0.89
N TRP A 16 -11.61 8.70 0.32
CA TRP A 16 -10.62 8.25 1.29
C TRP A 16 -11.33 7.69 2.51
N PHE A 17 -10.85 6.56 3.01
CA PHE A 17 -11.26 5.99 4.29
C PHE A 17 -10.14 6.13 5.31
N ASN A 18 -10.49 6.28 6.57
CA ASN A 18 -9.62 6.52 7.72
C ASN A 18 -9.03 7.93 7.73
N SER A 19 -8.22 8.28 6.74
CA SER A 19 -7.70 9.62 6.57
C SER A 19 -7.28 9.83 5.11
N GLN A 20 -7.17 11.07 4.71
CA GLN A 20 -6.63 11.45 3.41
C GLN A 20 -5.14 11.70 3.55
N VAL A 21 -4.37 11.31 2.53
CA VAL A 21 -2.92 11.51 2.51
C VAL A 21 -2.51 12.00 1.12
N SER A 22 -1.50 12.89 1.09
CA SER A 22 -0.88 13.33 -0.14
C SER A 22 0.62 12.98 -0.12
N LYS A 23 1.27 13.07 -1.28
CA LYS A 23 2.71 12.91 -1.37
C LYS A 23 3.45 13.86 -0.41
N ALA A 24 2.99 15.11 -0.30
CA ALA A 24 3.60 16.09 0.58
C ALA A 24 3.56 15.65 2.06
N ASP A 25 2.49 14.97 2.48
CA ASP A 25 2.35 14.47 3.84
C ASP A 25 3.35 13.35 4.15
N LEU A 26 3.87 12.68 3.13
CA LEU A 26 4.75 11.53 3.25
C LEU A 26 6.24 11.91 3.13
N ALA A 27 6.54 13.17 2.82
CA ALA A 27 7.91 13.62 2.63
C ALA A 27 8.77 13.35 3.86
N GLY A 28 9.96 12.77 3.64
CA GLY A 28 10.91 12.47 4.71
C GLY A 28 10.63 11.18 5.47
N LYS A 29 9.65 10.39 5.02
CA LYS A 29 9.24 9.16 5.71
C LYS A 29 9.31 7.95 4.79
N PRO A 30 9.68 6.77 5.31
CA PRO A 30 9.56 5.54 4.52
C PRO A 30 8.08 5.20 4.34
N VAL A 31 7.72 4.70 3.15
CA VAL A 31 6.31 4.48 2.78
C VAL A 31 6.14 3.09 2.17
N LEU A 32 5.12 2.38 2.62
CA LEU A 32 4.64 1.18 1.96
C LEU A 32 3.28 1.49 1.35
N VAL A 33 3.18 1.38 0.03
CA VAL A 33 1.90 1.47 -0.68
C VAL A 33 1.50 0.07 -1.12
N HIS A 34 0.29 -0.36 -0.73
CA HIS A 34 -0.22 -1.64 -1.20
C HIS A 34 -1.50 -1.46 -2.01
N PHE A 35 -1.56 -2.15 -3.14
CA PHE A 35 -2.75 -2.19 -3.99
C PHE A 35 -3.54 -3.45 -3.67
N TRP A 36 -4.85 -3.32 -3.53
CA TRP A 36 -5.74 -4.41 -3.15
C TRP A 36 -7.11 -4.25 -3.77
N SER A 37 -7.92 -5.30 -3.70
CA SER A 37 -9.30 -5.26 -4.19
C SER A 37 -10.19 -6.10 -3.28
N VAL A 38 -11.45 -5.70 -3.17
CA VAL A 38 -12.45 -6.44 -2.37
C VAL A 38 -12.69 -7.85 -2.92
N SER A 39 -12.46 -8.08 -4.20
CA SER A 39 -12.63 -9.38 -4.83
C SER A 39 -11.36 -10.24 -4.81
N CYS A 40 -10.28 -9.75 -4.22
CA CYS A 40 -8.98 -10.42 -4.25
C CYS A 40 -8.76 -11.20 -2.96
N TYR A 41 -8.85 -12.52 -3.05
CA TYR A 41 -8.62 -13.43 -1.90
C TYR A 41 -7.20 -13.30 -1.35
N MET A 42 -6.20 -13.31 -2.24
CA MET A 42 -4.78 -13.20 -1.85
C MET A 42 -4.46 -11.86 -1.18
N CYS A 43 -5.15 -10.79 -1.59
CA CYS A 43 -5.02 -9.50 -0.92
C CYS A 43 -5.45 -9.61 0.54
N LYS A 44 -6.59 -10.25 0.78
CA LYS A 44 -7.14 -10.43 2.12
C LYS A 44 -6.21 -11.26 3.01
N GLU A 45 -5.58 -12.29 2.45
CA GLU A 45 -4.62 -13.10 3.19
C GLU A 45 -3.36 -12.33 3.59
N SER A 46 -2.96 -11.30 2.83
CA SER A 46 -1.78 -10.49 3.15
C SER A 46 -2.05 -9.40 4.19
N MET A 47 -3.30 -9.05 4.44
CA MET A 47 -3.66 -7.93 5.31
C MET A 47 -3.18 -8.05 6.75
N PRO A 48 -3.24 -9.20 7.41
CA PRO A 48 -2.69 -9.33 8.77
C PRO A 48 -1.21 -8.96 8.83
N GLN A 49 -0.43 -9.35 7.82
CA GLN A 49 0.99 -9.02 7.77
C GLN A 49 1.22 -7.52 7.58
N ILE A 50 0.43 -6.87 6.73
CA ILE A 50 0.51 -5.42 6.52
C ILE A 50 0.17 -4.69 7.82
N ASN A 51 -0.88 -5.13 8.50
CA ASN A 51 -1.29 -4.55 9.79
C ASN A 51 -0.20 -4.69 10.85
N GLU A 52 0.44 -5.86 10.90
CA GLU A 52 1.56 -6.09 11.82
C GLU A 52 2.71 -5.11 11.54
N TRP A 53 3.11 -4.95 10.29
CA TRP A 53 4.17 -4.01 9.94
C TRP A 53 3.78 -2.57 10.27
N ARG A 54 2.55 -2.19 9.98
CA ARG A 54 2.05 -0.85 10.32
C ARG A 54 2.21 -0.54 11.81
N GLU A 55 1.80 -1.47 12.68
CA GLU A 55 1.87 -1.26 14.13
C GLU A 55 3.28 -1.39 14.66
N LYS A 56 4.03 -2.36 14.17
CA LYS A 56 5.39 -2.63 14.65
C LYS A 56 6.39 -1.54 14.27
N TYR A 57 6.26 -0.97 13.09
CA TYR A 57 7.26 -0.02 12.55
C TYR A 57 6.80 1.43 12.51
N LYS A 58 5.65 1.75 13.08
CA LYS A 58 5.20 3.14 13.11
C LYS A 58 6.17 4.06 13.84
N ASP A 59 6.78 3.59 14.92
CA ASP A 59 7.76 4.36 15.68
C ASP A 59 9.08 4.53 14.91
N ASN A 60 9.31 3.72 13.89
CA ASN A 60 10.42 3.88 12.96
C ASN A 60 10.07 4.82 11.78
N GLY A 61 8.90 5.42 11.82
CA GLY A 61 8.44 6.37 10.81
C GLY A 61 7.70 5.76 9.63
N LEU A 62 7.50 4.44 9.58
CA LEU A 62 6.81 3.81 8.46
C LEU A 62 5.39 4.34 8.31
N GLN A 63 5.06 4.78 7.09
CA GLN A 63 3.72 5.15 6.68
C GLN A 63 3.18 4.08 5.75
N VAL A 64 1.94 3.64 5.99
CA VAL A 64 1.28 2.65 5.13
C VAL A 64 0.10 3.33 4.44
N VAL A 65 -0.02 3.13 3.14
CA VAL A 65 -1.12 3.66 2.33
C VAL A 65 -1.68 2.49 1.51
N GLY A 66 -2.99 2.28 1.57
CA GLY A 66 -3.66 1.30 0.75
C GLY A 66 -4.41 1.97 -0.39
N ILE A 67 -4.30 1.39 -1.58
CA ILE A 67 -5.04 1.88 -2.76
C ILE A 67 -5.93 0.74 -3.25
N HIS A 68 -7.24 0.97 -3.22
CA HIS A 68 -8.20 0.01 -3.73
C HIS A 68 -8.27 0.12 -5.25
N MET A 69 -7.87 -0.94 -5.93
CA MET A 69 -7.89 -1.07 -7.38
C MET A 69 -9.04 -1.99 -7.78
N PRO A 70 -10.17 -1.45 -8.32
CA PRO A 70 -11.26 -2.32 -8.75
C PRO A 70 -10.84 -3.15 -9.95
N ARG A 71 -11.22 -4.44 -9.95
CA ARG A 71 -10.98 -5.35 -11.07
C ARG A 71 -12.19 -5.50 -11.98
N SER A 72 -13.34 -5.02 -11.49
CA SER A 72 -14.60 -5.00 -12.22
C SER A 72 -15.49 -3.91 -11.64
N GLU A 73 -16.60 -3.62 -12.30
CA GLU A 73 -17.57 -2.63 -11.81
C GLU A 73 -18.12 -3.01 -10.43
N ALA A 74 -18.32 -4.31 -10.18
CA ALA A 74 -18.79 -4.78 -8.87
C ALA A 74 -17.87 -4.38 -7.72
N ASP A 75 -16.57 -4.24 -7.98
CA ASP A 75 -15.59 -3.85 -6.97
C ASP A 75 -15.66 -2.36 -6.61
N THR A 76 -16.48 -1.57 -7.27
CA THR A 76 -16.61 -0.12 -6.99
C THR A 76 -17.65 0.21 -5.94
N ASP A 77 -18.31 -0.80 -5.35
CA ASP A 77 -19.30 -0.60 -4.31
C ASP A 77 -18.65 -0.13 -3.01
N LEU A 78 -18.87 1.13 -2.64
CA LEU A 78 -18.24 1.76 -1.47
C LEU A 78 -18.63 1.09 -0.15
N GLU A 79 -19.86 0.57 -0.05
CA GLU A 79 -20.29 -0.12 1.18
C GLU A 79 -19.52 -1.44 1.37
N VAL A 80 -19.29 -2.18 0.30
CA VAL A 80 -18.51 -3.42 0.34
C VAL A 80 -17.04 -3.10 0.68
N ILE A 81 -16.48 -2.04 0.11
CA ILE A 81 -15.13 -1.61 0.41
C ILE A 81 -15.01 -1.24 1.89
N LYS A 82 -15.94 -0.46 2.40
CA LYS A 82 -15.99 -0.03 3.80
C LYS A 82 -16.09 -1.21 4.76
N GLU A 83 -16.96 -2.16 4.47
CA GLU A 83 -17.12 -3.38 5.27
C GLU A 83 -15.84 -4.21 5.29
N THR A 84 -15.16 -4.31 4.15
CA THR A 84 -13.92 -5.05 4.02
C THR A 84 -12.80 -4.38 4.83
N ILE A 85 -12.70 -3.06 4.77
CA ILE A 85 -11.73 -2.28 5.55
C ILE A 85 -11.94 -2.56 7.05
N ALA A 86 -13.17 -2.55 7.51
CA ALA A 86 -13.49 -2.82 8.92
C ALA A 86 -13.17 -4.27 9.30
N LYS A 87 -13.56 -5.23 8.46
CA LYS A 87 -13.37 -6.65 8.72
C LYS A 87 -11.89 -7.03 8.84
N TYR A 88 -11.04 -6.46 8.00
CA TYR A 88 -9.61 -6.75 7.97
C TYR A 88 -8.78 -5.75 8.76
N GLU A 89 -9.43 -4.86 9.51
CA GLU A 89 -8.78 -3.92 10.43
C GLU A 89 -7.76 -3.01 9.76
N LEU A 90 -8.08 -2.54 8.56
CA LEU A 90 -7.23 -1.59 7.84
C LEU A 90 -7.48 -0.20 8.42
N THR A 91 -6.58 0.29 9.26
CA THR A 91 -6.72 1.59 9.94
C THR A 91 -5.87 2.69 9.34
N HIS A 92 -5.01 2.36 8.38
CA HIS A 92 -4.22 3.34 7.64
C HIS A 92 -5.05 3.98 6.53
N PRO A 93 -4.57 5.07 5.91
CA PRO A 93 -5.29 5.71 4.80
C PRO A 93 -5.56 4.72 3.67
N ILE A 94 -6.81 4.66 3.23
CA ILE A 94 -7.23 3.84 2.09
C ILE A 94 -7.85 4.76 1.05
N GLY A 95 -7.21 4.87 -0.11
CA GLY A 95 -7.74 5.61 -1.24
C GLY A 95 -8.49 4.69 -2.19
N VAL A 96 -9.66 5.13 -2.64
CA VAL A 96 -10.48 4.40 -3.61
C VAL A 96 -10.20 4.97 -5.00
N ASP A 97 -9.61 4.15 -5.87
CA ASP A 97 -9.17 4.56 -7.20
C ASP A 97 -10.11 4.01 -8.29
N SER A 98 -11.38 4.42 -8.23
CA SER A 98 -12.42 3.92 -9.14
C SER A 98 -12.15 4.25 -10.60
N GLU A 99 -11.41 5.32 -10.88
CA GLU A 99 -11.05 5.75 -12.25
C GLU A 99 -9.68 5.23 -12.69
N LEU A 100 -8.98 4.47 -11.85
CA LEU A 100 -7.68 3.86 -12.14
C LEU A 100 -6.57 4.87 -12.48
N LYS A 101 -6.69 6.11 -12.03
CA LYS A 101 -5.68 7.15 -12.28
C LYS A 101 -4.44 6.98 -11.45
N THR A 102 -4.58 6.61 -10.18
CA THR A 102 -3.43 6.30 -9.33
C THR A 102 -2.78 4.99 -9.77
N VAL A 103 -3.59 4.00 -10.15
CA VAL A 103 -3.11 2.75 -10.74
C VAL A 103 -2.21 3.04 -11.94
N ASP A 104 -2.65 3.91 -12.83
CA ASP A 104 -1.86 4.31 -14.01
C ASP A 104 -0.59 5.05 -13.63
N ALA A 105 -0.64 5.93 -12.64
CA ALA A 105 0.53 6.68 -12.17
C ALA A 105 1.62 5.75 -11.62
N PHE A 106 1.24 4.67 -10.95
CA PHE A 106 2.17 3.64 -10.46
C PHE A 106 2.50 2.59 -11.51
N GLN A 107 1.80 2.59 -12.64
CA GLN A 107 1.88 1.53 -13.64
C GLN A 107 1.59 0.15 -13.04
N ASN A 108 0.64 0.12 -12.10
CA ASN A 108 0.28 -1.12 -11.41
C ASN A 108 -0.64 -1.98 -12.27
N GLU A 109 -0.34 -3.27 -12.36
CA GLU A 109 -1.11 -4.23 -13.16
C GLU A 109 -1.76 -5.33 -12.33
N TYR A 110 -1.33 -5.51 -11.08
CA TYR A 110 -1.70 -6.67 -10.27
C TYR A 110 -2.18 -6.28 -8.88
N VAL A 111 -3.01 -7.13 -8.28
CA VAL A 111 -3.32 -7.13 -6.85
C VAL A 111 -3.11 -8.56 -6.31
N PRO A 112 -2.54 -8.73 -5.10
CA PRO A 112 -1.92 -7.67 -4.32
C PRO A 112 -0.59 -7.21 -4.92
N ALA A 113 -0.25 -5.96 -4.70
CA ALA A 113 1.04 -5.40 -5.10
C ALA A 113 1.57 -4.50 -3.99
N PHE A 114 2.88 -4.50 -3.81
CA PHE A 114 3.55 -3.80 -2.72
C PHE A 114 4.68 -2.95 -3.26
N TYR A 115 4.64 -1.65 -2.97
CA TYR A 115 5.65 -0.67 -3.39
C TYR A 115 6.26 -0.09 -2.13
N LEU A 116 7.57 -0.20 -2.01
CA LEU A 116 8.30 0.27 -0.84
C LEU A 116 9.22 1.42 -1.22
N PHE A 117 9.03 2.57 -0.58
CA PHE A 117 9.78 3.80 -0.84
C PHE A 117 10.61 4.16 0.38
N ASP A 118 11.81 4.72 0.14
CA ASP A 118 12.67 5.22 1.21
C ASP A 118 12.24 6.63 1.66
N GLU A 119 12.99 7.22 2.59
CA GLU A 119 12.70 8.55 3.12
C GLU A 119 12.78 9.66 2.07
N SER A 120 13.51 9.42 0.98
CA SER A 120 13.56 10.33 -0.17
C SER A 120 12.42 10.10 -1.15
N LEU A 121 11.48 9.23 -0.81
CA LEU A 121 10.34 8.82 -1.63
C LEU A 121 10.75 8.20 -2.97
N GLN A 122 11.89 7.52 -2.99
CA GLN A 122 12.35 6.76 -4.15
C GLN A 122 12.01 5.28 -3.97
N LEU A 123 11.54 4.66 -5.04
CA LEU A 123 11.17 3.23 -5.02
C LEU A 123 12.40 2.36 -4.77
N ARG A 124 12.32 1.52 -3.74
CA ARG A 124 13.39 0.60 -3.36
C ARG A 124 13.04 -0.85 -3.61
N HIS A 125 11.76 -1.19 -3.64
CA HIS A 125 11.30 -2.54 -3.90
C HIS A 125 9.87 -2.55 -4.41
N PHE A 126 9.59 -3.46 -5.34
CA PHE A 126 8.27 -3.78 -5.83
C PHE A 126 8.06 -5.30 -5.74
N GLN A 127 6.90 -5.70 -5.26
CA GLN A 127 6.53 -7.12 -5.17
C GLN A 127 5.07 -7.28 -5.58
N ALA A 128 4.81 -8.15 -6.55
CA ALA A 128 3.45 -8.55 -6.91
C ALA A 128 3.15 -9.93 -6.32
N GLY A 129 1.90 -10.13 -5.88
CA GLY A 129 1.46 -11.38 -5.26
C GLY A 129 1.82 -11.49 -3.79
N GLU A 130 1.24 -12.48 -3.11
CA GLU A 130 1.41 -12.66 -1.67
C GLU A 130 2.67 -13.42 -1.26
N LYS A 131 3.29 -14.12 -2.20
CA LYS A 131 4.40 -15.05 -1.89
C LYS A 131 5.71 -14.36 -1.57
N GLY A 132 5.87 -13.11 -1.90
CA GLY A 132 7.12 -12.37 -1.72
C GLY A 132 7.19 -11.54 -0.45
N LEU A 133 6.30 -11.74 0.51
CA LEU A 133 6.23 -10.89 1.71
C LEU A 133 7.50 -10.94 2.58
N ASN A 134 8.18 -12.07 2.63
CA ASN A 134 9.45 -12.17 3.35
C ASN A 134 10.52 -11.27 2.74
N LEU A 135 10.53 -11.14 1.43
CA LEU A 135 11.48 -10.25 0.74
C LEU A 135 11.10 -8.78 0.97
N VAL A 136 9.81 -8.46 0.96
CA VAL A 136 9.33 -7.12 1.32
C VAL A 136 9.81 -6.76 2.72
N LYS A 137 9.65 -7.67 3.68
CA LYS A 137 10.10 -7.48 5.05
C LYS A 137 11.60 -7.21 5.13
N LYS A 138 12.42 -7.97 4.41
CA LYS A 138 13.87 -7.77 4.37
C LYS A 138 14.24 -6.38 3.83
N ARG A 139 13.60 -5.96 2.76
CA ARG A 139 13.83 -4.65 2.18
C ARG A 139 13.36 -3.53 3.11
N LEU A 140 12.24 -3.74 3.78
CA LEU A 140 11.72 -2.80 4.77
C LEU A 140 12.72 -2.62 5.93
N HIS A 141 13.26 -3.71 6.48
CA HIS A 141 14.25 -3.64 7.54
C HIS A 141 15.50 -2.86 7.10
N ARG A 142 15.93 -3.07 5.85
CA ARG A 142 17.09 -2.34 5.31
C ARG A 142 16.81 -0.83 5.25
N ILE A 143 15.63 -0.45 4.79
CA ILE A 143 15.24 0.96 4.68
C ILE A 143 15.12 1.61 6.06
N LEU A 144 14.59 0.88 7.03
CA LEU A 144 14.41 1.37 8.40
C LEU A 144 15.68 1.29 9.25
N GLY A 145 16.74 0.68 8.74
CA GLY A 145 17.98 0.51 9.47
C GLY A 145 17.88 -0.48 10.63
N ILE A 146 16.99 -1.47 10.52
CA ILE A 146 16.77 -2.49 11.52
C ILE A 146 17.60 -3.74 11.16
N GLU A 147 18.35 -4.27 12.15
CA GLU A 147 19.06 -5.53 11.93
C GLU A 147 18.05 -6.69 11.92
N GLU A 148 18.24 -7.58 10.96
CA GLU A 148 17.43 -8.78 10.90
C GLU A 148 17.92 -9.79 11.95
N ASP A 149 16.95 -10.33 12.69
CA ASP A 149 17.22 -11.53 13.50
C ASP A 149 17.38 -12.70 12.53
N SER A 150 18.53 -13.27 12.56
CA SER A 150 18.85 -14.44 11.73
C SER A 150 17.99 -15.66 12.08
#